data_c87b25f57043ad8fa8e8d2fa8747f382
#
_entry.id   c87b25f57043ad8fa8e8d2fa8747f382
#
_cell.length_a   1.000
_cell.length_b   1.000
_cell.length_c   1.000
_cell.angle_alpha   90.00
_cell.angle_beta   90.00
_cell.angle_gamma   90.00
#
_symmetry.space_group_name_H-M   'P 1'
#
loop_
_entity.id
_entity.type
_entity.pdbx_description
1 polymer ?
#
loop_
_entity_poly.entity_id
_entity_poly.type
_entity_poly.pdbx_seq_one_letter_code
_entity_poly.pdbx_strand_id
1 'polypeptide(L)'
;MRKLLATQKAFQEGGDHLRKGNFQAAVFILESQMNDIDGNKEYLDLLKQAYQGYLRDLHAKGLTQETIRYQKRLDIMEQSQLPSTSSALISNVIASIKAAPKSSNEATLVPSSSKVRGKVEDMPEDNLFSFTNSQKYIDARARLDQAEKEFASKNYKLASRLYEEAHRLEPRAMPQAVERWAYSRLYTVVESMNQNASSVSDPNWEKEIRASLQMSPKLQTFGNQLLSHLGQRSAPATQVSSPAPSSDVKHTGPYKDNWYLAQTTNFRVWHRISQAEATKVAKSAEAFRSEAAMKWFQSVGQDWNPICEIYLHATKEEYSKNTGAPTVSPGHTTLRTEGSRVLSRRIDLHVDDANMMVGVLPHETTHVVIAGRLGEQPVPRWADEGMSVLSEPRYRIQKHLDNLPKHARENALFPCAKLMQMADYPEPKLVGPFYAQSVAVVDYLTRLKGPTTFSEFMKEGLQAGYEPALRKYYSIQSYADLDQLWWNALGQNTQVSRN
;
A
#
# COMPACT_ATOMS: atom_id res chain seq x y z
N MET A 1 -32.32 6.49 11.09
CA MET A 1 -33.56 5.99 10.47
C MET A 1 -33.55 6.02 8.93
N ARG A 2 -33.21 7.14 8.22
CA ARG A 2 -33.17 7.17 6.74
C ARG A 2 -32.13 6.22 6.12
N LYS A 3 -30.95 6.10 6.69
CA LYS A 3 -29.88 5.19 6.22
C LYS A 3 -30.29 3.71 6.37
N LEU A 4 -30.87 3.34 7.52
CA LEU A 4 -31.33 1.97 7.76
C LEU A 4 -32.42 1.57 6.76
N LEU A 5 -33.36 2.48 6.47
CA LEU A 5 -34.40 2.27 5.45
C LEU A 5 -33.82 2.13 4.04
N ALA A 6 -32.78 2.91 3.69
CA ALA A 6 -32.11 2.82 2.39
C ALA A 6 -31.38 1.48 2.24
N THR A 7 -30.68 1.04 3.30
CA THR A 7 -29.98 -0.27 3.33
C THR A 7 -30.98 -1.43 3.23
N GLN A 8 -32.09 -1.36 3.95
CA GLN A 8 -33.13 -2.40 3.88
C GLN A 8 -33.82 -2.45 2.52
N LYS A 9 -34.07 -1.30 1.92
CA LYS A 9 -34.60 -1.20 0.55
C LYS A 9 -33.62 -1.80 -0.47
N ALA A 10 -32.35 -1.44 -0.39
CA ALA A 10 -31.31 -1.98 -1.28
C ALA A 10 -31.15 -3.50 -1.12
N PHE A 11 -31.28 -4.03 0.10
CA PHE A 11 -31.26 -5.46 0.37
C PHE A 11 -32.42 -6.19 -0.32
N GLN A 12 -33.64 -5.65 -0.22
CA GLN A 12 -34.81 -6.22 -0.88
C GLN A 12 -34.72 -6.15 -2.42
N GLU A 13 -34.44 -4.96 -2.95
CA GLU A 13 -34.31 -4.76 -4.42
C GLU A 13 -33.16 -5.57 -5.01
N GLY A 14 -32.00 -5.60 -4.33
CA GLY A 14 -30.86 -6.43 -4.75
C GLY A 14 -31.20 -7.92 -4.76
N GLY A 15 -31.94 -8.40 -3.75
CA GLY A 15 -32.45 -9.77 -3.69
C GLY A 15 -33.44 -10.09 -4.81
N ASP A 16 -34.33 -9.14 -5.16
CA ASP A 16 -35.27 -9.30 -6.27
C ASP A 16 -34.54 -9.39 -7.61
N HIS A 17 -33.55 -8.56 -7.84
CA HIS A 17 -32.73 -8.62 -9.05
C HIS A 17 -31.93 -9.91 -9.14
N LEU A 18 -31.41 -10.39 -8.01
CA LEU A 18 -30.69 -11.66 -7.94
C LEU A 18 -31.59 -12.84 -8.36
N ARG A 19 -32.83 -12.89 -7.79
CA ARG A 19 -33.81 -13.93 -8.13
C ARG A 19 -34.22 -13.92 -9.61
N LYS A 20 -34.25 -12.75 -10.24
CA LYS A 20 -34.55 -12.56 -11.67
C LYS A 20 -33.34 -12.81 -12.60
N GLY A 21 -32.16 -13.18 -12.05
CA GLY A 21 -30.94 -13.35 -12.83
C GLY A 21 -30.30 -12.07 -13.32
N ASN A 22 -30.76 -10.90 -12.86
CA ASN A 22 -30.21 -9.60 -13.23
C ASN A 22 -29.01 -9.26 -12.33
N PHE A 23 -27.94 -10.04 -12.42
CA PHE A 23 -26.80 -10.01 -11.49
C PHE A 23 -26.08 -8.66 -11.47
N GLN A 24 -25.92 -8.01 -12.63
CA GLN A 24 -25.29 -6.69 -12.70
C GLN A 24 -26.09 -5.62 -11.92
N ALA A 25 -27.41 -5.60 -12.06
CA ALA A 25 -28.28 -4.67 -11.32
C ALA A 25 -28.25 -4.98 -9.81
N ALA A 26 -28.28 -6.27 -9.43
CA ALA A 26 -28.14 -6.68 -8.03
C ALA A 26 -26.84 -6.17 -7.41
N VAL A 27 -25.70 -6.36 -8.09
CA VAL A 27 -24.40 -5.85 -7.65
C VAL A 27 -24.43 -4.34 -7.46
N PHE A 28 -24.92 -3.61 -8.45
CA PHE A 28 -24.95 -2.14 -8.40
C PHE A 28 -25.76 -1.60 -7.22
N ILE A 29 -26.96 -2.17 -7.01
CA ILE A 29 -27.86 -1.76 -5.91
C ILE A 29 -27.25 -2.09 -4.54
N LEU A 30 -26.73 -3.30 -4.36
CA LEU A 30 -26.12 -3.73 -3.11
C LEU A 30 -24.82 -2.98 -2.80
N GLU A 31 -23.97 -2.73 -3.78
CA GLU A 31 -22.74 -1.93 -3.60
C GLU A 31 -23.06 -0.48 -3.17
N SER A 32 -24.17 0.10 -3.62
CA SER A 32 -24.52 1.48 -3.33
C SER A 32 -24.67 1.78 -1.83
N GLN A 33 -24.97 0.75 -1.01
CA GLN A 33 -25.17 0.87 0.44
C GLN A 33 -24.08 0.19 1.27
N MET A 34 -22.98 -0.26 0.66
CA MET A 34 -21.89 -0.98 1.34
C MET A 34 -21.33 -0.25 2.56
N ASN A 35 -21.30 1.08 2.55
CA ASN A 35 -20.77 1.88 3.65
C ASN A 35 -21.75 1.97 4.85
N ASP A 36 -23.01 1.58 4.68
CA ASP A 36 -24.06 1.74 5.67
C ASP A 36 -24.62 0.40 6.19
N ILE A 37 -24.01 -0.74 5.80
CA ILE A 37 -24.48 -2.09 6.19
C ILE A 37 -23.98 -2.54 7.58
N ASP A 38 -23.05 -1.81 8.18
CA ASP A 38 -22.54 -2.03 9.55
C ASP A 38 -22.13 -3.49 9.83
N GLY A 39 -21.50 -4.14 8.85
CA GLY A 39 -21.06 -5.53 8.94
C GLY A 39 -22.21 -6.57 8.88
N ASN A 40 -23.39 -6.21 8.44
CA ASN A 40 -24.54 -7.12 8.33
C ASN A 40 -24.20 -8.32 7.45
N LYS A 41 -24.11 -9.49 8.06
CA LYS A 41 -23.68 -10.73 7.43
C LYS A 41 -24.63 -11.17 6.29
N GLU A 42 -25.94 -11.04 6.50
CA GLU A 42 -26.94 -11.44 5.49
C GLU A 42 -26.83 -10.58 4.23
N TYR A 43 -26.56 -9.27 4.42
CA TYR A 43 -26.34 -8.34 3.33
C TYR A 43 -25.07 -8.70 2.54
N LEU A 44 -23.98 -9.01 3.25
CA LEU A 44 -22.71 -9.42 2.65
C LEU A 44 -22.84 -10.74 1.89
N ASP A 45 -23.59 -11.70 2.42
CA ASP A 45 -23.83 -12.99 1.76
C ASP A 45 -24.68 -12.82 0.48
N LEU A 46 -25.65 -11.91 0.49
CA LEU A 46 -26.44 -11.58 -0.69
C LEU A 46 -25.58 -10.90 -1.77
N LEU A 47 -24.70 -9.97 -1.38
CA LEU A 47 -23.79 -9.30 -2.30
C LEU A 47 -22.78 -10.28 -2.90
N LYS A 48 -22.28 -11.26 -2.13
CA LYS A 48 -21.43 -12.34 -2.65
C LYS A 48 -22.11 -13.16 -3.73
N GLN A 49 -23.37 -13.54 -3.49
CA GLN A 49 -24.16 -14.27 -4.49
C GLN A 49 -24.34 -13.43 -5.77
N ALA A 50 -24.57 -12.13 -5.63
CA ALA A 50 -24.68 -11.22 -6.76
C ALA A 50 -23.36 -11.14 -7.54
N TYR A 51 -22.20 -11.04 -6.87
CA TYR A 51 -20.90 -11.09 -7.53
C TYR A 51 -20.65 -12.40 -8.26
N GLN A 52 -20.94 -13.54 -7.62
CA GLN A 52 -20.77 -14.84 -8.25
C GLN A 52 -21.65 -15.02 -9.50
N GLY A 53 -22.89 -14.52 -9.46
CA GLY A 53 -23.77 -14.51 -10.61
C GLY A 53 -23.25 -13.60 -11.72
N TYR A 54 -22.84 -12.38 -11.38
CA TYR A 54 -22.35 -11.41 -12.35
C TYR A 54 -21.02 -11.86 -12.99
N LEU A 55 -20.13 -12.48 -12.24
CA LEU A 55 -18.89 -13.06 -12.76
C LEU A 55 -19.17 -14.15 -13.81
N ARG A 56 -20.19 -15.01 -13.61
CA ARG A 56 -20.59 -15.98 -14.63
C ARG A 56 -21.06 -15.32 -15.92
N ASP A 57 -21.84 -14.24 -15.81
CA ASP A 57 -22.28 -13.47 -16.98
C ASP A 57 -21.13 -12.80 -17.72
N LEU A 58 -20.16 -12.25 -16.98
CA LEU A 58 -18.98 -11.60 -17.56
C LEU A 58 -18.08 -12.62 -18.27
N HIS A 59 -17.90 -13.81 -17.69
CA HIS A 59 -17.17 -14.91 -18.33
C HIS A 59 -17.87 -15.36 -19.63
N ALA A 60 -19.19 -15.52 -19.61
CA ALA A 60 -19.96 -15.90 -20.79
C ALA A 60 -19.89 -14.85 -21.92
N LYS A 61 -19.70 -13.57 -21.57
CA LYS A 61 -19.55 -12.45 -22.52
C LYS A 61 -18.11 -12.17 -22.92
N GLY A 62 -17.12 -12.90 -22.39
CA GLY A 62 -15.70 -12.70 -22.69
C GLY A 62 -15.11 -11.37 -22.16
N LEU A 63 -15.75 -10.72 -21.19
CA LEU A 63 -15.36 -9.41 -20.65
C LEU A 63 -14.27 -9.56 -19.56
N THR A 64 -13.07 -9.89 -19.96
CA THR A 64 -11.96 -10.29 -19.10
C THR A 64 -11.59 -9.23 -18.03
N GLN A 65 -11.60 -7.94 -18.35
CA GLN A 65 -11.20 -6.88 -17.42
C GLN A 65 -12.23 -6.66 -16.30
N GLU A 66 -13.51 -6.69 -16.63
CA GLU A 66 -14.58 -6.59 -15.62
C GLU A 66 -14.59 -7.84 -14.73
N THR A 67 -14.37 -9.00 -15.31
CA THR A 67 -14.24 -10.26 -14.58
C THR A 67 -13.12 -10.17 -13.51
N ILE A 68 -11.93 -9.71 -13.87
CA ILE A 68 -10.81 -9.53 -12.93
C ILE A 68 -11.19 -8.53 -11.82
N ARG A 69 -11.88 -7.45 -12.16
CA ARG A 69 -12.28 -6.41 -11.20
C ARG A 69 -13.27 -6.95 -10.16
N TYR A 70 -14.30 -7.68 -10.60
CA TYR A 70 -15.32 -8.21 -9.70
C TYR A 70 -14.87 -9.45 -8.95
N GLN A 71 -13.95 -10.25 -9.53
CA GLN A 71 -13.29 -11.34 -8.81
C GLN A 71 -12.49 -10.81 -7.62
N LYS A 72 -11.70 -9.75 -7.81
CA LYS A 72 -10.96 -9.11 -6.70
C LYS A 72 -11.87 -8.60 -5.59
N ARG A 73 -13.06 -8.08 -5.92
CA ARG A 73 -14.03 -7.62 -4.91
C ARG A 73 -14.60 -8.79 -4.11
N LEU A 74 -14.93 -9.87 -4.78
CA LEU A 74 -15.39 -11.10 -4.13
C LEU A 74 -14.31 -11.67 -3.20
N ASP A 75 -13.05 -11.74 -3.67
CA ASP A 75 -11.92 -12.21 -2.88
C ASP A 75 -11.71 -11.39 -1.59
N ILE A 76 -11.84 -10.07 -1.67
CA ILE A 76 -11.75 -9.17 -0.50
C ILE A 76 -12.86 -9.47 0.51
N MET A 77 -14.09 -9.69 0.04
CA MET A 77 -15.22 -9.99 0.92
C MET A 77 -15.10 -11.37 1.59
N GLU A 78 -14.52 -12.35 0.91
CA GLU A 78 -14.27 -13.67 1.47
C GLU A 78 -13.16 -13.65 2.53
N GLN A 79 -12.20 -12.74 2.39
CA GLN A 79 -11.11 -12.54 3.35
C GLN A 79 -11.56 -11.80 4.64
N SER A 80 -12.60 -10.98 4.59
CA SER A 80 -13.03 -10.14 5.71
C SER A 80 -13.92 -10.84 6.77
N GLN A 81 -14.23 -12.12 6.61
CA GLN A 81 -15.14 -12.86 7.51
C GLN A 81 -14.45 -13.76 8.56
N LEU A 82 -13.16 -13.59 8.87
CA LEU A 82 -12.45 -14.44 9.83
C LEU A 82 -12.23 -13.77 11.20
N PRO A 83 -12.40 -14.51 12.33
CA PRO A 83 -12.35 -13.95 13.69
C PRO A 83 -10.93 -13.69 14.21
N SER A 84 -10.83 -12.69 15.09
CA SER A 84 -9.58 -12.13 15.62
C SER A 84 -9.07 -12.83 16.88
N THR A 85 -8.09 -13.73 16.72
CA THR A 85 -7.17 -14.19 17.78
C THR A 85 -5.76 -14.38 17.20
N SER A 86 -4.72 -14.43 18.03
CA SER A 86 -3.30 -14.57 17.59
C SER A 86 -3.07 -15.80 16.68
N SER A 87 -3.81 -16.87 16.88
CA SER A 87 -3.87 -18.05 15.99
C SER A 87 -4.54 -17.71 14.65
N ALA A 88 -5.47 -16.75 14.64
CA ALA A 88 -6.15 -16.27 13.46
C ALA A 88 -5.27 -15.41 12.56
N LEU A 89 -4.23 -14.74 13.07
CA LEU A 89 -3.27 -14.02 12.21
C LEU A 89 -2.49 -14.97 11.31
N ILE A 90 -2.03 -16.08 11.85
CA ILE A 90 -1.35 -17.13 11.07
C ILE A 90 -2.33 -17.82 10.13
N SER A 91 -3.55 -18.08 10.58
CA SER A 91 -4.62 -18.65 9.74
C SER A 91 -5.10 -17.68 8.65
N ASN A 92 -5.18 -16.38 8.93
CA ASN A 92 -5.50 -15.34 7.96
C ASN A 92 -4.36 -15.15 6.95
N VAL A 93 -3.11 -15.25 7.41
CA VAL A 93 -1.93 -15.29 6.57
C VAL A 93 -1.97 -16.51 5.65
N ILE A 94 -2.28 -17.68 6.17
CA ILE A 94 -2.43 -18.92 5.40
C ILE A 94 -3.61 -18.83 4.42
N ALA A 95 -4.72 -18.20 4.79
CA ALA A 95 -5.87 -17.99 3.91
C ALA A 95 -5.55 -16.99 2.77
N SER A 96 -4.85 -15.90 3.09
CA SER A 96 -4.35 -14.94 2.08
C SER A 96 -3.35 -15.59 1.12
N ILE A 97 -2.55 -16.52 1.61
CA ILE A 97 -1.59 -17.31 0.85
C ILE A 97 -2.31 -18.35 -0.04
N LYS A 98 -3.39 -18.96 0.44
CA LYS A 98 -4.20 -19.90 -0.37
C LYS A 98 -4.92 -19.23 -1.54
N ALA A 99 -5.03 -17.90 -1.55
CA ALA A 99 -5.58 -17.08 -2.62
C ALA A 99 -4.53 -16.63 -3.66
N ALA A 100 -3.48 -17.40 -3.87
CA ALA A 100 -2.47 -17.15 -4.89
C ALA A 100 -3.11 -16.97 -6.29
N PRO A 101 -2.61 -16.04 -7.10
CA PRO A 101 -3.15 -15.81 -8.42
C PRO A 101 -3.06 -17.11 -9.25
N LYS A 102 -4.20 -17.58 -9.70
CA LYS A 102 -4.27 -18.69 -10.67
C LYS A 102 -3.51 -18.26 -11.93
N SER A 103 -2.54 -19.07 -12.32
CA SER A 103 -1.87 -18.97 -13.62
C SER A 103 -2.92 -19.03 -14.72
N SER A 104 -3.22 -17.91 -15.35
CA SER A 104 -3.95 -17.87 -16.62
C SER A 104 -2.95 -18.08 -17.76
N ASN A 105 -2.57 -19.32 -18.01
CA ASN A 105 -1.90 -19.72 -19.25
C ASN A 105 -2.62 -20.91 -19.84
N GLU A 106 -3.76 -20.68 -20.46
CA GLU A 106 -4.14 -21.47 -21.62
C GLU A 106 -3.58 -20.77 -22.86
N ALA A 107 -2.40 -21.21 -23.28
CA ALA A 107 -1.85 -20.85 -24.56
C ALA A 107 -2.59 -21.62 -25.63
N THR A 108 -3.57 -20.97 -26.24
CA THR A 108 -4.15 -21.45 -27.51
C THR A 108 -3.13 -21.17 -28.61
N LEU A 109 -2.56 -22.26 -29.13
CA LEU A 109 -1.80 -22.27 -30.38
C LEU A 109 -2.71 -21.82 -31.55
N VAL A 110 -2.37 -20.72 -32.20
CA VAL A 110 -2.82 -20.41 -33.56
C VAL A 110 -1.60 -20.00 -34.38
N PRO A 111 -1.34 -20.61 -35.52
CA PRO A 111 -0.20 -20.26 -36.37
C PRO A 111 -0.57 -19.18 -37.38
N SER A 112 0.44 -18.49 -37.80
CA SER A 112 0.66 -17.88 -39.15
C SER A 112 0.79 -16.37 -39.24
N SER A 113 1.99 -16.06 -39.61
CA SER A 113 2.45 -15.13 -40.67
C SER A 113 1.67 -13.83 -40.92
N SER A 114 2.34 -12.72 -40.65
CA SER A 114 2.47 -11.68 -41.69
C SER A 114 3.66 -10.75 -41.39
N LYS A 115 4.41 -10.51 -42.48
CA LYS A 115 5.58 -9.66 -42.58
C LYS A 115 5.21 -8.20 -42.33
N VAL A 116 5.90 -7.54 -41.41
CA VAL A 116 6.13 -6.09 -41.50
C VAL A 116 7.63 -5.83 -41.30
N ARG A 117 8.21 -5.24 -42.32
CA ARG A 117 9.62 -4.87 -42.44
C ARG A 117 9.83 -3.52 -41.78
N GLY A 118 10.58 -3.46 -40.70
CA GLY A 118 11.13 -2.24 -40.16
C GLY A 118 12.60 -2.49 -39.75
N LYS A 119 13.52 -1.72 -40.35
CA LYS A 119 14.95 -1.78 -40.11
C LYS A 119 15.26 -1.55 -38.63
N VAL A 120 15.97 -2.49 -38.02
CA VAL A 120 16.73 -2.30 -36.77
C VAL A 120 18.15 -2.73 -37.10
N GLU A 121 19.07 -1.81 -36.88
CA GLU A 121 20.49 -2.01 -37.10
C GLU A 121 21.09 -2.98 -36.08
N ASP A 122 21.84 -3.91 -36.58
CA ASP A 122 22.90 -4.77 -36.05
C ASP A 122 23.09 -4.92 -34.53
N MET A 123 22.47 -5.96 -34.01
CA MET A 123 23.08 -6.81 -32.95
C MET A 123 23.13 -8.25 -33.49
N PRO A 124 24.23 -9.02 -33.20
CA PRO A 124 24.39 -10.33 -33.77
C PRO A 124 23.32 -11.31 -33.28
N GLU A 125 22.50 -11.76 -34.20
CA GLU A 125 21.37 -12.72 -33.97
C GLU A 125 21.85 -14.12 -33.51
N ASP A 126 23.12 -14.44 -33.57
CA ASP A 126 23.68 -15.76 -33.27
C ASP A 126 23.68 -16.12 -31.78
N ASN A 127 23.55 -15.16 -30.86
CA ASN A 127 23.64 -15.43 -29.42
C ASN A 127 22.32 -15.80 -28.74
N LEU A 128 21.17 -15.42 -29.30
CA LEU A 128 19.87 -15.68 -28.67
C LEU A 128 19.37 -17.11 -28.96
N PHE A 129 19.57 -17.58 -30.21
CA PHE A 129 19.20 -18.95 -30.62
C PHE A 129 20.12 -20.03 -30.04
N SER A 130 21.42 -19.75 -29.90
CA SER A 130 22.34 -20.70 -29.27
C SER A 130 22.07 -20.87 -27.77
N PHE A 131 21.55 -19.82 -27.10
CA PHE A 131 21.25 -19.83 -25.69
C PHE A 131 20.00 -20.68 -25.37
N THR A 132 18.90 -20.48 -26.09
CA THR A 132 17.63 -21.24 -25.83
C THR A 132 17.74 -22.71 -26.20
N ASN A 133 18.69 -23.09 -27.05
CA ASN A 133 19.01 -24.47 -27.40
C ASN A 133 20.10 -25.12 -26.54
N SER A 134 20.65 -24.40 -25.54
CA SER A 134 21.60 -25.00 -24.63
C SER A 134 20.92 -26.05 -23.74
N GLN A 135 21.59 -27.20 -23.51
CA GLN A 135 21.05 -28.27 -22.66
C GLN A 135 20.68 -27.73 -21.27
N LYS A 136 21.47 -26.82 -20.70
CA LYS A 136 21.19 -26.19 -19.40
C LYS A 136 19.89 -25.39 -19.40
N TYR A 137 19.59 -24.67 -20.49
CA TYR A 137 18.32 -23.93 -20.60
C TYR A 137 17.13 -24.88 -20.73
N ILE A 138 17.26 -25.96 -21.52
CA ILE A 138 16.22 -26.97 -21.67
C ILE A 138 15.93 -27.67 -20.33
N ASP A 139 16.98 -28.06 -19.61
CA ASP A 139 16.87 -28.68 -18.29
C ASP A 139 16.27 -27.72 -17.27
N ALA A 140 16.65 -26.42 -17.28
CA ALA A 140 16.08 -25.39 -16.43
C ALA A 140 14.60 -25.20 -16.71
N ARG A 141 14.18 -25.16 -17.97
CA ARG A 141 12.78 -25.06 -18.38
C ARG A 141 11.96 -26.25 -17.92
N ALA A 142 12.49 -27.47 -18.07
CA ALA A 142 11.81 -28.68 -17.57
C ALA A 142 11.60 -28.64 -16.05
N ARG A 143 12.60 -28.16 -15.28
CA ARG A 143 12.46 -27.96 -13.83
C ARG A 143 11.45 -26.87 -13.51
N LEU A 144 11.45 -25.79 -14.27
CA LEU A 144 10.51 -24.70 -14.12
C LEU A 144 9.07 -25.14 -14.36
N ASP A 145 8.80 -25.90 -15.43
CA ASP A 145 7.46 -26.42 -15.73
C ASP A 145 6.98 -27.39 -14.64
N GLN A 146 7.88 -28.17 -14.05
CA GLN A 146 7.55 -29.00 -12.90
C GLN A 146 7.26 -28.13 -11.65
N ALA A 147 8.06 -27.11 -11.39
CA ALA A 147 7.84 -26.16 -10.29
C ALA A 147 6.48 -25.47 -10.40
N GLU A 148 6.07 -25.05 -11.60
CA GLU A 148 4.75 -24.43 -11.86
C GLU A 148 3.59 -25.41 -11.57
N LYS A 149 3.72 -26.69 -11.92
CA LYS A 149 2.72 -27.72 -11.56
C LYS A 149 2.60 -27.91 -10.05
N GLU A 150 3.74 -27.98 -9.35
CA GLU A 150 3.75 -28.11 -7.90
C GLU A 150 3.21 -26.84 -7.21
N PHE A 151 3.51 -25.67 -7.75
CA PHE A 151 2.94 -24.40 -7.27
C PHE A 151 1.41 -24.39 -7.44
N ALA A 152 0.90 -24.76 -8.61
CA ALA A 152 -0.54 -24.86 -8.88
C ALA A 152 -1.24 -25.88 -7.95
N SER A 153 -0.55 -26.96 -7.61
CA SER A 153 -1.02 -27.97 -6.66
C SER A 153 -0.86 -27.59 -5.20
N LYS A 154 -0.35 -26.35 -4.93
CA LYS A 154 -0.08 -25.80 -3.59
C LYS A 154 0.99 -26.58 -2.79
N ASN A 155 1.83 -27.35 -3.46
CA ASN A 155 2.99 -28.02 -2.87
C ASN A 155 4.18 -27.05 -2.88
N TYR A 156 4.09 -25.98 -2.08
CA TYR A 156 5.03 -24.85 -2.14
C TYR A 156 6.45 -25.23 -1.72
N LYS A 157 6.60 -26.20 -0.83
CA LYS A 157 7.92 -26.67 -0.41
C LYS A 157 8.67 -27.35 -1.56
N LEU A 158 7.99 -28.18 -2.34
CA LEU A 158 8.58 -28.82 -3.50
C LEU A 158 8.75 -27.81 -4.66
N ALA A 159 7.76 -26.94 -4.88
CA ALA A 159 7.84 -25.88 -5.87
C ALA A 159 9.05 -24.98 -5.62
N SER A 160 9.29 -24.53 -4.38
CA SER A 160 10.45 -23.71 -4.01
C SER A 160 11.78 -24.37 -4.37
N ARG A 161 11.93 -25.67 -4.11
CA ARG A 161 13.13 -26.43 -4.46
C ARG A 161 13.34 -26.50 -5.97
N LEU A 162 12.28 -26.80 -6.72
CA LEU A 162 12.35 -26.92 -8.17
C LEU A 162 12.65 -25.58 -8.85
N TYR A 163 12.11 -24.46 -8.34
CA TYR A 163 12.48 -23.12 -8.78
C TYR A 163 13.96 -22.83 -8.51
N GLU A 164 14.46 -23.20 -7.35
CA GLU A 164 15.88 -23.03 -7.00
C GLU A 164 16.78 -23.86 -7.92
N GLU A 165 16.41 -25.10 -8.21
CA GLU A 165 17.12 -25.95 -9.17
C GLU A 165 17.13 -25.34 -10.57
N ALA A 166 15.99 -24.86 -11.05
CA ALA A 166 15.89 -24.19 -12.35
C ALA A 166 16.77 -22.93 -12.41
N HIS A 167 16.77 -22.11 -11.36
CA HIS A 167 17.60 -20.92 -11.26
C HIS A 167 19.11 -21.26 -11.27
N ARG A 168 19.50 -22.32 -10.55
CA ARG A 168 20.90 -22.76 -10.51
C ARG A 168 21.37 -23.29 -11.86
N LEU A 169 20.52 -23.98 -12.63
CA LEU A 169 20.84 -24.45 -13.96
C LEU A 169 20.99 -23.31 -14.96
N GLU A 170 20.02 -22.37 -14.99
CA GLU A 170 20.03 -21.23 -15.88
C GLU A 170 19.16 -20.07 -15.33
N PRO A 171 19.76 -19.06 -14.69
CA PRO A 171 19.03 -17.93 -14.12
C PRO A 171 18.16 -17.17 -15.13
N ARG A 172 18.58 -17.12 -16.39
CA ARG A 172 17.87 -16.41 -17.47
C ARG A 172 16.57 -17.09 -17.87
N ALA A 173 16.32 -18.34 -17.45
CA ALA A 173 15.04 -19.02 -17.65
C ALA A 173 13.94 -18.55 -16.67
N MET A 174 14.28 -17.79 -15.62
CA MET A 174 13.44 -17.53 -14.45
C MET A 174 12.58 -16.24 -14.45
N PRO A 175 12.74 -15.22 -15.32
CA PRO A 175 12.17 -13.88 -15.07
C PRO A 175 10.68 -13.85 -14.75
N GLN A 176 9.89 -14.72 -15.37
CA GLN A 176 8.44 -14.81 -15.15
C GLN A 176 8.03 -15.61 -13.90
N ALA A 177 8.94 -16.39 -13.34
CA ALA A 177 8.70 -17.30 -12.22
C ALA A 177 9.22 -16.77 -10.87
N VAL A 178 10.02 -15.70 -10.87
CA VAL A 178 10.67 -15.14 -9.67
C VAL A 178 9.68 -14.82 -8.56
N GLU A 179 8.52 -14.27 -8.90
CA GLU A 179 7.48 -13.91 -7.93
C GLU A 179 6.86 -15.15 -7.27
N ARG A 180 6.57 -16.20 -8.06
CA ARG A 180 6.03 -17.47 -7.54
C ARG A 180 7.07 -18.23 -6.72
N TRP A 181 8.33 -18.15 -7.11
CA TRP A 181 9.42 -18.70 -6.32
C TRP A 181 9.56 -17.99 -4.97
N ALA A 182 9.61 -16.65 -4.94
CA ALA A 182 9.64 -15.88 -3.71
C ALA A 182 8.46 -16.21 -2.78
N TYR A 183 7.27 -16.33 -3.36
CA TYR A 183 6.06 -16.74 -2.65
C TYR A 183 6.19 -18.15 -2.04
N SER A 184 6.68 -19.12 -2.82
CA SER A 184 6.86 -20.52 -2.36
C SER A 184 7.85 -20.60 -1.19
N ARG A 185 8.93 -19.79 -1.22
CA ARG A 185 9.91 -19.70 -0.12
C ARG A 185 9.25 -19.19 1.16
N LEU A 186 8.50 -18.07 1.07
CA LEU A 186 7.79 -17.53 2.22
C LEU A 186 6.78 -18.50 2.80
N TYR A 187 6.02 -19.19 1.96
CA TYR A 187 5.06 -20.18 2.42
C TYR A 187 5.73 -21.36 3.14
N THR A 188 6.88 -21.81 2.67
CA THR A 188 7.66 -22.88 3.32
C THR A 188 8.10 -22.45 4.73
N VAL A 189 8.48 -21.17 4.91
CA VAL A 189 8.80 -20.64 6.24
C VAL A 189 7.56 -20.63 7.14
N VAL A 190 6.42 -20.15 6.66
CA VAL A 190 5.15 -20.13 7.42
C VAL A 190 4.74 -21.54 7.84
N GLU A 191 4.84 -22.51 6.95
CA GLU A 191 4.52 -23.90 7.25
C GLU A 191 5.45 -24.48 8.32
N SER A 192 6.76 -24.18 8.24
CA SER A 192 7.74 -24.59 9.26
C SER A 192 7.49 -23.92 10.61
N MET A 193 7.11 -22.64 10.62
CA MET A 193 6.74 -21.91 11.84
C MET A 193 5.50 -22.50 12.52
N ASN A 194 4.53 -22.98 11.72
CA ASN A 194 3.31 -23.60 12.24
C ASN A 194 3.55 -25.01 12.80
N GLN A 195 4.42 -25.79 12.17
CA GLN A 195 4.79 -27.13 12.63
C GLN A 195 5.63 -27.09 13.92
N ASN A 196 6.39 -26.03 14.13
CA ASN A 196 7.28 -25.85 15.28
C ASN A 196 6.79 -24.73 16.23
N ALA A 197 5.50 -24.70 16.52
CA ALA A 197 4.87 -23.65 17.34
C ALA A 197 5.48 -23.49 18.74
N SER A 198 6.16 -24.50 19.29
CA SER A 198 6.73 -24.55 20.63
C SER A 198 8.26 -24.41 20.69
N SER A 199 8.96 -24.31 19.57
CA SER A 199 10.42 -24.29 19.54
C SER A 199 10.99 -22.90 19.25
N VAL A 200 12.25 -22.72 19.67
CA VAL A 200 13.09 -21.56 19.40
C VAL A 200 13.10 -21.23 17.91
N SER A 201 13.07 -19.95 17.58
CA SER A 201 13.14 -19.44 16.20
C SER A 201 14.35 -20.00 15.45
N ASP A 202 14.10 -20.66 14.31
CA ASP A 202 15.18 -21.11 13.42
C ASP A 202 15.82 -19.88 12.76
N PRO A 203 17.13 -19.64 12.93
CA PRO A 203 17.82 -18.50 12.31
C PRO A 203 17.70 -18.43 10.78
N ASN A 204 17.41 -19.54 10.12
CA ASN A 204 17.21 -19.59 8.69
C ASN A 204 15.90 -18.92 8.23
N TRP A 205 14.87 -18.84 9.08
CA TRP A 205 13.59 -18.26 8.71
C TRP A 205 13.72 -16.77 8.35
N GLU A 206 14.45 -16.01 9.15
CA GLU A 206 14.69 -14.60 8.86
C GLU A 206 15.42 -14.41 7.51
N LYS A 207 16.45 -15.21 7.27
CA LYS A 207 17.23 -15.19 6.03
C LYS A 207 16.35 -15.49 4.82
N GLU A 208 15.50 -16.53 4.91
CA GLU A 208 14.59 -16.93 3.83
C GLU A 208 13.52 -15.88 3.55
N ILE A 209 12.96 -15.26 4.60
CA ILE A 209 12.00 -14.17 4.44
C ILE A 209 12.68 -12.99 3.73
N ARG A 210 13.82 -12.51 4.20
CA ARG A 210 14.54 -11.38 3.61
C ARG A 210 14.94 -11.65 2.15
N ALA A 211 15.41 -12.84 1.84
CA ALA A 211 15.73 -13.23 0.47
C ALA A 211 14.49 -13.23 -0.44
N SER A 212 13.35 -13.69 0.06
CA SER A 212 12.09 -13.65 -0.69
C SER A 212 11.60 -12.23 -0.95
N LEU A 213 11.80 -11.32 0.02
CA LEU A 213 11.44 -9.89 -0.14
C LEU A 213 12.33 -9.19 -1.17
N GLN A 214 13.62 -9.54 -1.25
CA GLN A 214 14.51 -9.04 -2.30
C GLN A 214 14.08 -9.51 -3.70
N MET A 215 13.58 -10.74 -3.81
CA MET A 215 13.12 -11.31 -5.07
C MET A 215 11.80 -10.70 -5.54
N SER A 216 10.87 -10.39 -4.61
CA SER A 216 9.56 -9.81 -4.94
C SER A 216 9.14 -8.73 -3.93
N PRO A 217 9.28 -7.44 -4.30
CA PRO A 217 8.81 -6.33 -3.48
C PRO A 217 7.30 -6.35 -3.18
N LYS A 218 6.51 -7.05 -3.98
CA LYS A 218 5.07 -7.22 -3.75
C LYS A 218 4.75 -7.99 -2.46
N LEU A 219 5.70 -8.80 -1.98
CA LEU A 219 5.55 -9.60 -0.75
C LEU A 219 5.98 -8.85 0.51
N GLN A 220 6.38 -7.57 0.39
CA GLN A 220 7.02 -6.80 1.47
C GLN A 220 6.14 -6.65 2.71
N THR A 221 4.87 -6.33 2.54
CA THR A 221 3.92 -6.20 3.66
C THR A 221 3.82 -7.52 4.44
N PHE A 222 3.68 -8.62 3.72
CA PHE A 222 3.56 -9.94 4.30
C PHE A 222 4.85 -10.42 4.98
N GLY A 223 6.00 -10.29 4.30
CA GLY A 223 7.29 -10.71 4.86
C GLY A 223 7.70 -9.87 6.07
N ASN A 224 7.39 -8.58 6.11
CA ASN A 224 7.65 -7.73 7.28
C ASN A 224 6.80 -8.15 8.49
N GLN A 225 5.56 -8.58 8.29
CA GLN A 225 4.74 -9.16 9.35
C GLN A 225 5.36 -10.44 9.92
N LEU A 226 5.88 -11.33 9.05
CA LEU A 226 6.59 -12.53 9.49
C LEU A 226 7.88 -12.22 10.27
N LEU A 227 8.67 -11.24 9.81
CA LEU A 227 9.88 -10.78 10.52
C LEU A 227 9.54 -10.22 11.89
N SER A 228 8.47 -9.43 12.01
CA SER A 228 7.99 -8.93 13.31
C SER A 228 7.59 -10.05 14.25
N HIS A 229 6.95 -11.10 13.74
CA HIS A 229 6.61 -12.30 14.53
C HIS A 229 7.84 -13.08 15.00
N LEU A 230 8.87 -13.18 14.16
CA LEU A 230 10.12 -13.84 14.53
C LEU A 230 10.86 -13.06 15.64
N GLY A 231 10.92 -11.74 15.53
CA GLY A 231 11.51 -10.88 16.55
C GLY A 231 10.85 -11.02 17.93
N GLN A 232 9.53 -11.25 17.97
CA GLN A 232 8.78 -11.49 19.21
C GLN A 232 9.06 -12.88 19.83
N ARG A 233 9.42 -13.90 19.02
CA ARG A 233 9.74 -15.26 19.48
C ARG A 233 11.19 -15.45 19.94
N SER A 234 12.10 -14.59 19.50
CA SER A 234 13.55 -14.74 19.69
C SER A 234 14.09 -14.06 20.94
N ALA A 235 13.25 -13.53 21.83
CA ALA A 235 13.70 -12.88 23.06
C ALA A 235 13.92 -13.90 24.19
N PRO A 236 15.17 -14.30 24.53
CA PRO A 236 15.45 -14.99 25.78
C PRO A 236 15.38 -13.96 26.91
N ALA A 237 14.79 -14.39 28.02
CA ALA A 237 14.83 -13.67 29.27
C ALA A 237 16.27 -13.59 29.77
N THR A 238 17.06 -12.62 29.32
CA THR A 238 18.28 -12.15 30.01
C THR A 238 18.64 -10.76 29.49
N GLN A 239 18.74 -9.86 30.44
CA GLN A 239 19.10 -8.46 30.30
C GLN A 239 20.47 -8.27 29.67
N VAL A 240 20.59 -7.55 28.56
CA VAL A 240 21.63 -6.56 28.30
C VAL A 240 21.02 -5.42 27.53
N SER A 241 21.14 -4.26 28.07
CA SER A 241 20.56 -2.98 27.74
C SER A 241 21.03 -2.42 26.41
N SER A 242 20.09 -2.33 25.46
CA SER A 242 19.89 -1.17 24.60
C SER A 242 18.38 -1.04 24.44
N PRO A 243 17.76 0.12 24.67
CA PRO A 243 16.31 0.20 24.82
C PRO A 243 15.65 0.05 23.46
N ALA A 244 15.10 -1.15 23.21
CA ALA A 244 13.93 -1.23 22.35
C ALA A 244 12.86 -0.36 23.01
N PRO A 245 12.13 0.51 22.28
CA PRO A 245 11.11 1.34 22.91
C PRO A 245 10.13 0.43 23.64
N SER A 246 10.04 0.58 24.95
CA SER A 246 9.11 -0.18 25.79
C SER A 246 7.71 0.08 25.26
N SER A 247 7.06 -0.97 24.78
CA SER A 247 5.73 -0.90 24.17
C SER A 247 4.60 -0.72 25.18
N ASP A 248 4.92 -0.34 26.41
CA ASP A 248 3.93 -0.09 27.45
C ASP A 248 3.35 1.30 27.28
N VAL A 249 2.11 1.33 26.78
CA VAL A 249 1.32 2.56 26.72
C VAL A 249 0.86 2.90 28.13
N LYS A 250 1.32 4.05 28.65
CA LYS A 250 0.90 4.55 29.96
C LYS A 250 -0.45 5.25 29.82
N HIS A 251 -1.43 4.81 30.62
CA HIS A 251 -2.75 5.43 30.67
C HIS A 251 -2.90 6.27 31.93
N THR A 252 -3.40 7.49 31.77
CA THR A 252 -3.71 8.39 32.89
C THR A 252 -5.03 9.14 32.62
N GLY A 253 -5.64 9.65 33.67
CA GLY A 253 -6.93 10.36 33.62
C GLY A 253 -7.94 9.72 34.58
N PRO A 254 -9.18 10.25 34.63
CA PRO A 254 -9.72 11.32 33.76
C PRO A 254 -9.14 12.70 34.09
N TYR A 255 -8.95 13.49 33.07
CA TYR A 255 -8.68 14.93 33.14
C TYR A 255 -9.99 15.73 32.95
N LYS A 256 -9.87 17.06 32.84
CA LYS A 256 -11.01 17.93 32.56
C LYS A 256 -11.78 17.46 31.34
N ASP A 257 -13.10 17.54 31.37
CA ASP A 257 -14.04 17.15 30.31
C ASP A 257 -13.93 15.66 29.90
N ASN A 258 -13.60 14.80 30.89
CA ASN A 258 -13.44 13.35 30.74
C ASN A 258 -12.41 12.92 29.67
N TRP A 259 -11.39 13.72 29.45
CA TRP A 259 -10.27 13.31 28.64
C TRP A 259 -9.39 12.30 29.39
N TYR A 260 -8.89 11.32 28.67
CA TYR A 260 -7.86 10.36 29.10
C TYR A 260 -6.64 10.53 28.22
N LEU A 261 -5.50 10.10 28.71
CA LEU A 261 -4.23 10.15 28.01
C LEU A 261 -3.64 8.76 27.89
N ALA A 262 -3.29 8.36 26.65
CA ALA A 262 -2.46 7.20 26.36
C ALA A 262 -1.10 7.70 25.83
N GLN A 263 -0.01 7.43 26.56
CA GLN A 263 1.32 7.96 26.25
C GLN A 263 2.29 6.85 25.87
N THR A 264 3.03 7.08 24.78
CA THR A 264 4.21 6.34 24.35
C THR A 264 5.46 7.24 24.42
N THR A 265 6.56 6.80 23.82
CA THR A 265 7.80 7.58 23.79
C THR A 265 7.64 8.88 22.98
N ASN A 266 7.00 8.82 21.81
CA ASN A 266 6.92 9.95 20.89
C ASN A 266 5.53 10.57 20.78
N PHE A 267 4.50 9.97 21.38
CA PHE A 267 3.12 10.41 21.25
C PHE A 267 2.38 10.49 22.58
N ARG A 268 1.52 11.51 22.71
CA ARG A 268 0.47 11.64 23.71
C ARG A 268 -0.88 11.67 23.02
N VAL A 269 -1.67 10.61 23.21
CA VAL A 269 -2.99 10.47 22.61
C VAL A 269 -4.06 10.85 23.61
N TRP A 270 -4.64 12.02 23.43
CA TRP A 270 -5.79 12.51 24.19
C TRP A 270 -7.07 11.93 23.61
N HIS A 271 -7.89 11.29 24.44
CA HIS A 271 -9.03 10.52 23.95
C HIS A 271 -10.18 10.43 24.96
N ARG A 272 -11.35 10.06 24.44
CA ARG A 272 -12.56 9.66 25.21
C ARG A 272 -13.12 8.33 24.73
N ILE A 273 -12.32 7.56 24.04
CA ILE A 273 -12.63 6.19 23.60
C ILE A 273 -12.08 5.17 24.62
N SER A 274 -12.26 3.88 24.39
CA SER A 274 -11.73 2.84 25.28
C SER A 274 -10.18 2.86 25.34
N GLN A 275 -9.62 2.45 26.48
CA GLN A 275 -8.17 2.33 26.63
C GLN A 275 -7.55 1.39 25.59
N ALA A 276 -8.27 0.31 25.24
CA ALA A 276 -7.80 -0.64 24.24
C ALA A 276 -7.66 -0.01 22.85
N GLU A 277 -8.64 0.81 22.44
CA GLU A 277 -8.57 1.55 21.16
C GLU A 277 -7.51 2.64 21.19
N ALA A 278 -7.40 3.41 22.29
CA ALA A 278 -6.37 4.42 22.44
C ALA A 278 -4.95 3.80 22.42
N THR A 279 -4.78 2.61 23.01
CA THR A 279 -3.54 1.83 22.90
C THR A 279 -3.20 1.48 21.46
N LYS A 280 -4.20 1.07 20.66
CA LYS A 280 -3.99 0.78 19.24
C LYS A 280 -3.54 2.04 18.48
N VAL A 281 -4.21 3.18 18.69
CA VAL A 281 -3.82 4.45 18.06
C VAL A 281 -2.39 4.82 18.42
N ALA A 282 -2.03 4.80 19.71
CA ALA A 282 -0.70 5.18 20.18
C ALA A 282 0.41 4.28 19.61
N LYS A 283 0.20 2.96 19.61
CA LYS A 283 1.14 1.99 19.00
C LYS A 283 1.25 2.13 17.51
N SER A 284 0.11 2.36 16.82
CA SER A 284 0.11 2.57 15.37
C SER A 284 0.82 3.86 14.98
N ALA A 285 0.67 4.94 15.76
CA ALA A 285 1.39 6.19 15.53
C ALA A 285 2.92 6.00 15.61
N GLU A 286 3.43 5.24 16.62
CA GLU A 286 4.85 4.89 16.69
C GLU A 286 5.32 4.07 15.48
N ALA A 287 4.53 3.09 15.05
CA ALA A 287 4.85 2.29 13.88
C ALA A 287 4.90 3.15 12.62
N PHE A 288 3.89 3.99 12.35
CA PHE A 288 3.85 4.88 11.19
C PHE A 288 4.96 5.92 11.21
N ARG A 289 5.32 6.46 12.40
CA ARG A 289 6.51 7.32 12.55
C ARG A 289 7.76 6.59 12.07
N SER A 290 7.97 5.37 12.55
CA SER A 290 9.14 4.56 12.19
C SER A 290 9.14 4.19 10.72
N GLU A 291 8.01 3.77 10.16
CA GLU A 291 7.86 3.43 8.75
C GLU A 291 8.13 4.63 7.83
N ALA A 292 7.54 5.78 8.12
CA ALA A 292 7.77 7.01 7.34
C ALA A 292 9.24 7.45 7.42
N ALA A 293 9.84 7.43 8.62
CA ALA A 293 11.23 7.81 8.83
C ALA A 293 12.20 6.85 8.10
N MET A 294 11.96 5.55 8.16
CA MET A 294 12.76 4.55 7.45
C MET A 294 12.58 4.64 5.94
N LYS A 295 11.35 4.83 5.46
CA LYS A 295 11.06 4.97 4.03
C LYS A 295 11.78 6.16 3.41
N TRP A 296 11.63 7.33 4.00
CA TRP A 296 12.14 8.56 3.41
C TRP A 296 13.58 8.88 3.77
N PHE A 297 14.05 8.50 4.94
CA PHE A 297 15.36 8.93 5.49
C PHE A 297 16.28 7.77 5.90
N GLN A 298 15.86 6.52 5.77
CA GLN A 298 16.59 5.30 6.19
C GLN A 298 17.07 5.32 7.66
N SER A 299 16.40 6.11 8.49
CA SER A 299 16.75 6.25 9.90
C SER A 299 15.53 6.71 10.68
N VAL A 300 15.17 6.01 11.74
CA VAL A 300 14.08 6.41 12.64
C VAL A 300 14.37 7.74 13.32
N GLY A 301 15.65 8.07 13.51
CA GLY A 301 16.10 9.27 14.22
C GLY A 301 15.91 9.17 15.73
N GLN A 302 16.12 10.30 16.41
CA GLN A 302 15.96 10.42 17.86
C GLN A 302 14.47 10.50 18.22
N ASP A 303 14.18 10.21 19.49
CA ASP A 303 12.86 10.43 20.06
C ASP A 303 12.49 11.92 20.03
N TRP A 304 11.19 12.17 19.87
CA TRP A 304 10.73 13.53 19.70
C TRP A 304 10.67 14.33 21.01
N ASN A 305 11.35 15.47 21.01
CA ASN A 305 11.22 16.49 22.04
C ASN A 305 10.95 17.84 21.36
N PRO A 306 9.76 18.45 21.55
CA PRO A 306 8.60 17.95 22.30
C PRO A 306 7.92 16.74 21.66
N ILE A 307 7.24 15.94 22.50
CA ILE A 307 6.38 14.82 22.11
C ILE A 307 5.24 15.33 21.20
N CYS A 308 4.75 14.48 20.30
CA CYS A 308 3.60 14.80 19.45
C CYS A 308 2.27 14.55 20.21
N GLU A 309 1.42 15.56 20.27
CA GLU A 309 0.09 15.47 20.86
C GLU A 309 -0.91 15.02 19.78
N ILE A 310 -1.65 13.94 20.00
CA ILE A 310 -2.75 13.49 19.13
C ILE A 310 -4.06 13.71 19.88
N TYR A 311 -5.00 14.44 19.30
CA TYR A 311 -6.33 14.66 19.85
C TYR A 311 -7.35 13.86 19.04
N LEU A 312 -8.06 12.94 19.70
CA LEU A 312 -9.13 12.14 19.11
C LEU A 312 -10.48 12.75 19.47
N HIS A 313 -11.04 13.51 18.55
CA HIS A 313 -12.37 14.08 18.67
C HIS A 313 -13.44 13.01 18.40
N ALA A 314 -14.57 13.06 19.11
CA ALA A 314 -15.61 12.02 18.99
C ALA A 314 -16.30 12.06 17.61
N THR A 315 -16.47 13.27 17.04
CA THR A 315 -17.13 13.46 15.73
C THR A 315 -16.42 14.53 14.91
N LYS A 316 -16.68 14.55 13.62
CA LYS A 316 -16.19 15.58 12.72
C LYS A 316 -16.70 16.98 13.06
N GLU A 317 -17.90 17.11 13.66
CA GLU A 317 -18.45 18.38 14.13
C GLU A 317 -17.67 18.89 15.33
N GLU A 318 -17.35 18.02 16.30
CA GLU A 318 -16.49 18.37 17.43
C GLU A 318 -15.08 18.74 16.96
N TYR A 319 -14.51 17.97 16.05
CA TYR A 319 -13.22 18.26 15.44
C TYR A 319 -13.23 19.66 14.81
N SER A 320 -14.20 19.95 13.94
CA SER A 320 -14.32 21.24 13.28
C SER A 320 -14.50 22.41 14.27
N LYS A 321 -15.33 22.21 15.32
CA LYS A 321 -15.55 23.19 16.37
C LYS A 321 -14.27 23.52 17.15
N ASN A 322 -13.48 22.48 17.47
CA ASN A 322 -12.31 22.65 18.34
C ASN A 322 -11.06 23.11 17.57
N THR A 323 -11.00 22.84 16.27
CA THR A 323 -9.82 23.13 15.44
C THR A 323 -10.01 24.27 14.47
N GLY A 324 -11.26 24.62 14.12
CA GLY A 324 -11.59 25.53 13.04
C GLY A 324 -11.45 24.92 11.63
N ALA A 325 -11.03 23.66 11.53
CA ALA A 325 -10.91 22.97 10.25
C ALA A 325 -12.29 22.63 9.66
N PRO A 326 -12.43 22.56 8.32
CA PRO A 326 -13.69 22.15 7.70
C PRO A 326 -14.11 20.75 8.11
N THR A 327 -15.42 20.48 8.24
CA THR A 327 -15.97 19.16 8.57
C THR A 327 -15.68 18.08 7.52
N VAL A 328 -15.24 18.47 6.31
CA VAL A 328 -14.82 17.56 5.25
C VAL A 328 -13.35 17.11 5.39
N SER A 329 -12.57 17.78 6.25
CA SER A 329 -11.20 17.39 6.55
C SER A 329 -11.20 16.17 7.47
N PRO A 330 -10.51 15.08 7.11
CA PRO A 330 -10.50 13.88 7.94
C PRO A 330 -9.57 13.99 9.17
N GLY A 331 -8.64 14.93 9.14
CA GLY A 331 -7.65 15.23 10.17
C GLY A 331 -6.76 16.38 9.71
N HIS A 332 -5.86 16.82 10.56
CA HIS A 332 -4.78 17.72 10.17
C HIS A 332 -3.63 17.73 11.18
N THR A 333 -2.46 18.10 10.67
CA THR A 333 -1.24 18.28 11.45
C THR A 333 -0.93 19.76 11.62
N THR A 334 -0.61 20.16 12.84
CA THR A 334 -0.09 21.50 13.16
C THR A 334 1.31 21.38 13.76
N LEU A 335 2.27 22.06 13.14
CA LEU A 335 3.61 22.20 13.66
C LEU A 335 3.90 23.69 13.95
N ARG A 336 4.55 23.94 15.08
CA ARG A 336 5.13 25.24 15.37
C ARG A 336 6.64 25.09 15.38
N THR A 337 7.31 25.94 14.61
CA THR A 337 8.77 25.95 14.50
C THR A 337 9.32 27.34 14.74
N GLU A 338 10.55 27.39 15.22
CA GLU A 338 11.34 28.61 15.32
C GLU A 338 12.72 28.30 14.73
N GLY A 339 12.97 28.75 13.52
CA GLY A 339 14.08 28.26 12.70
C GLY A 339 14.00 26.73 12.50
N SER A 340 15.09 26.03 12.77
CA SER A 340 15.14 24.56 12.72
C SER A 340 14.53 23.85 13.94
N ARG A 341 14.18 24.61 15.00
CA ARG A 341 13.66 24.05 16.24
C ARG A 341 12.16 23.85 16.16
N VAL A 342 11.70 22.63 16.41
CA VAL A 342 10.27 22.32 16.55
C VAL A 342 9.83 22.66 17.99
N LEU A 343 8.86 23.55 18.13
CA LEU A 343 8.29 23.99 19.41
C LEU A 343 7.09 23.15 19.84
N SER A 344 6.29 22.67 18.88
CA SER A 344 5.18 21.74 19.15
C SER A 344 4.82 20.93 17.93
N ARG A 345 4.28 19.72 18.19
CA ARG A 345 3.70 18.82 17.21
C ARG A 345 2.30 18.45 17.66
N ARG A 346 1.34 18.62 16.79
CA ARG A 346 -0.05 18.27 17.08
C ARG A 346 -0.72 17.65 15.87
N ILE A 347 -1.48 16.60 16.10
CA ILE A 347 -2.36 15.94 15.14
C ILE A 347 -3.76 15.94 15.73
N ASP A 348 -4.73 16.40 14.95
CA ASP A 348 -6.15 16.35 15.31
C ASP A 348 -6.88 15.41 14.36
N LEU A 349 -7.59 14.42 14.91
CA LEU A 349 -8.34 13.39 14.19
C LEU A 349 -9.75 13.27 14.76
N HIS A 350 -10.69 12.71 14.00
CA HIS A 350 -12.00 12.34 14.53
C HIS A 350 -12.27 10.85 14.35
N VAL A 351 -12.82 10.21 15.38
CA VAL A 351 -12.94 8.74 15.43
C VAL A 351 -14.09 8.17 14.61
N ASP A 352 -14.99 9.02 14.11
CA ASP A 352 -16.06 8.63 13.21
C ASP A 352 -15.63 8.51 11.72
N ASP A 353 -14.38 8.81 11.38
CA ASP A 353 -13.81 8.49 10.08
C ASP A 353 -13.38 7.02 10.01
N ALA A 354 -14.00 6.25 9.13
CA ALA A 354 -13.70 4.83 8.94
C ALA A 354 -12.24 4.58 8.49
N ASN A 355 -11.57 5.58 7.90
CA ASN A 355 -10.18 5.50 7.44
C ASN A 355 -9.19 6.10 8.43
N MET A 356 -9.64 6.55 9.61
CA MET A 356 -8.81 7.25 10.58
C MET A 356 -7.51 6.49 10.87
N MET A 357 -7.61 5.19 11.18
CA MET A 357 -6.46 4.37 11.54
C MET A 357 -5.53 4.02 10.36
N VAL A 358 -6.09 3.75 9.20
CA VAL A 358 -5.31 3.17 8.08
C VAL A 358 -4.93 4.19 7.01
N GLY A 359 -5.63 5.31 6.94
CA GLY A 359 -5.43 6.37 5.96
C GLY A 359 -4.99 7.69 6.57
N VAL A 360 -5.75 8.20 7.55
CA VAL A 360 -5.51 9.54 8.08
C VAL A 360 -4.32 9.58 9.05
N LEU A 361 -4.27 8.68 10.02
CA LEU A 361 -3.17 8.65 11.00
C LEU A 361 -1.78 8.47 10.37
N PRO A 362 -1.53 7.54 9.41
CA PRO A 362 -0.24 7.46 8.73
C PRO A 362 0.08 8.71 7.89
N HIS A 363 -0.93 9.30 7.24
CA HIS A 363 -0.78 10.55 6.49
C HIS A 363 -0.31 11.70 7.40
N GLU A 364 -1.04 11.97 8.47
CA GLU A 364 -0.73 13.05 9.41
C GLU A 364 0.59 12.82 10.16
N THR A 365 0.89 11.56 10.52
CA THR A 365 2.18 11.20 11.13
C THR A 365 3.34 11.47 10.17
N THR A 366 3.13 11.27 8.86
CA THR A 366 4.17 11.51 7.85
C THR A 366 4.50 13.00 7.74
N HIS A 367 3.52 13.91 7.80
CA HIS A 367 3.76 15.36 7.87
C HIS A 367 4.69 15.72 9.04
N VAL A 368 4.43 15.14 10.23
CA VAL A 368 5.28 15.38 11.42
C VAL A 368 6.71 14.89 11.20
N VAL A 369 6.89 13.72 10.58
CA VAL A 369 8.21 13.15 10.28
C VAL A 369 8.96 14.01 9.28
N ILE A 370 8.32 14.39 8.17
CA ILE A 370 8.92 15.19 7.10
C ILE A 370 9.38 16.55 7.61
N ALA A 371 8.51 17.27 8.30
CA ALA A 371 8.82 18.58 8.85
C ALA A 371 9.97 18.55 9.86
N GLY A 372 10.06 17.49 10.68
CA GLY A 372 11.15 17.31 11.62
C GLY A 372 12.50 16.94 10.99
N ARG A 373 12.52 16.56 9.70
CA ARG A 373 13.72 16.08 8.99
C ARG A 373 14.19 16.99 7.87
N LEU A 374 13.27 17.77 7.28
CA LEU A 374 13.57 18.73 6.23
C LEU A 374 13.52 20.19 6.74
N GLY A 375 13.25 20.41 7.99
CA GLY A 375 12.67 21.51 8.68
C GLY A 375 13.49 22.79 8.90
N GLU A 376 14.54 23.07 8.12
CA GLU A 376 15.11 24.44 8.15
C GLU A 376 14.23 25.46 7.39
N GLN A 377 13.50 24.98 6.41
CA GLN A 377 12.54 25.75 5.63
C GLN A 377 11.22 24.99 5.53
N PRO A 378 10.07 25.69 5.35
CA PRO A 378 8.80 25.01 5.13
C PRO A 378 8.87 24.09 3.91
N VAL A 379 8.47 22.83 4.10
CA VAL A 379 8.37 21.88 2.98
C VAL A 379 7.26 22.35 2.04
N PRO A 380 7.50 22.50 0.73
CA PRO A 380 6.47 22.89 -0.21
C PRO A 380 5.30 21.90 -0.20
N ARG A 381 4.09 22.41 -0.28
CA ARG A 381 2.86 21.63 -0.15
C ARG A 381 2.78 20.44 -1.10
N TRP A 382 3.26 20.56 -2.33
CA TRP A 382 3.25 19.46 -3.28
C TRP A 382 4.05 18.23 -2.80
N ALA A 383 5.21 18.47 -2.19
CA ALA A 383 6.05 17.39 -1.69
C ALA A 383 5.52 16.85 -0.36
N ASP A 384 5.10 17.72 0.54
CA ASP A 384 4.51 17.40 1.84
C ASP A 384 3.28 16.50 1.68
N GLU A 385 2.33 16.88 0.82
CA GLU A 385 1.13 16.10 0.51
C GLU A 385 1.44 14.83 -0.29
N GLY A 386 2.32 14.94 -1.29
CA GLY A 386 2.68 13.79 -2.10
C GLY A 386 3.36 12.68 -1.30
N MET A 387 4.30 13.04 -0.41
CA MET A 387 4.96 12.09 0.50
C MET A 387 3.96 11.49 1.52
N SER A 388 3.06 12.31 2.06
CA SER A 388 2.08 11.89 3.05
C SER A 388 1.04 10.95 2.47
N VAL A 389 0.49 11.24 1.29
CA VAL A 389 -0.43 10.34 0.56
C VAL A 389 0.27 9.01 0.21
N LEU A 390 1.56 9.01 -0.12
CA LEU A 390 2.30 7.78 -0.38
C LEU A 390 2.51 6.89 0.88
N SER A 391 2.11 7.36 2.06
CA SER A 391 2.05 6.57 3.30
C SER A 391 0.65 5.98 3.55
N GLU A 392 -0.34 6.34 2.72
CA GLU A 392 -1.68 5.79 2.78
C GLU A 392 -1.78 4.42 2.07
N PRO A 393 -2.87 3.66 2.28
CA PRO A 393 -3.14 2.43 1.56
C PRO A 393 -3.19 2.63 0.04
N ARG A 394 -2.71 1.64 -0.71
CA ARG A 394 -2.57 1.73 -2.16
C ARG A 394 -3.86 2.13 -2.90
N TYR A 395 -5.03 1.71 -2.43
CA TYR A 395 -6.30 2.08 -3.06
C TYR A 395 -6.58 3.59 -3.00
N ARG A 396 -6.13 4.28 -1.93
CA ARG A 396 -6.26 5.74 -1.80
C ARG A 396 -5.29 6.47 -2.72
N ILE A 397 -4.03 6.01 -2.77
CA ILE A 397 -3.03 6.50 -3.74
C ILE A 397 -3.58 6.35 -5.16
N GLN A 398 -4.09 5.16 -5.50
CA GLN A 398 -4.62 4.87 -6.83
C GLN A 398 -5.79 5.76 -7.20
N LYS A 399 -6.68 6.09 -6.24
CA LYS A 399 -7.79 7.03 -6.47
C LYS A 399 -7.32 8.42 -6.93
N HIS A 400 -6.20 8.92 -6.40
CA HIS A 400 -5.61 10.17 -6.87
C HIS A 400 -5.10 10.03 -8.30
N LEU A 401 -4.36 8.96 -8.59
CA LEU A 401 -3.80 8.72 -9.93
C LEU A 401 -4.86 8.50 -10.99
N ASP A 402 -5.95 7.79 -10.68
CA ASP A 402 -7.07 7.53 -11.60
C ASP A 402 -7.83 8.80 -11.99
N ASN A 403 -7.79 9.85 -11.17
CA ASN A 403 -8.42 11.14 -11.46
C ASN A 403 -7.58 12.05 -12.37
N LEU A 404 -6.28 11.81 -12.53
CA LEU A 404 -5.38 12.65 -13.33
C LEU A 404 -5.84 12.86 -14.78
N PRO A 405 -6.29 11.83 -15.54
CA PRO A 405 -6.75 12.05 -16.90
C PRO A 405 -7.98 12.97 -16.99
N LYS A 406 -8.84 12.96 -15.97
CA LYS A 406 -9.96 13.89 -15.86
C LYS A 406 -9.45 15.31 -15.66
N HIS A 407 -8.58 15.52 -14.67
CA HIS A 407 -8.02 16.84 -14.35
C HIS A 407 -7.22 17.43 -15.52
N ALA A 408 -6.52 16.60 -16.29
CA ALA A 408 -5.84 17.05 -17.50
C ALA A 408 -6.81 17.55 -18.58
N ARG A 409 -7.91 16.82 -18.83
CA ARG A 409 -8.95 17.26 -19.79
C ARG A 409 -9.63 18.58 -19.38
N GLU A 410 -9.71 18.82 -18.08
CA GLU A 410 -10.28 20.04 -17.48
C GLU A 410 -9.27 21.20 -17.43
N ASN A 411 -8.04 21.03 -17.94
CA ASN A 411 -6.92 21.97 -17.83
C ASN A 411 -6.65 22.42 -16.38
N ALA A 412 -6.84 21.53 -15.42
CA ALA A 412 -6.73 21.80 -13.99
C ALA A 412 -5.36 21.41 -13.39
N LEU A 413 -4.45 20.85 -14.21
CA LEU A 413 -3.09 20.53 -13.77
C LEU A 413 -2.17 21.76 -13.85
N PHE A 414 -1.13 21.73 -13.03
CA PHE A 414 -0.16 22.82 -12.95
C PHE A 414 1.13 22.43 -13.70
N PRO A 415 1.78 23.37 -14.41
CA PRO A 415 3.19 23.18 -14.80
C PRO A 415 4.04 22.88 -13.55
N CYS A 416 4.99 21.94 -13.64
CA CYS A 416 5.85 21.57 -12.51
C CYS A 416 6.61 22.78 -11.94
N ALA A 417 6.97 23.75 -12.79
CA ALA A 417 7.56 25.00 -12.34
C ALA A 417 6.66 25.77 -11.34
N LYS A 418 5.35 25.78 -11.58
CA LYS A 418 4.37 26.42 -10.69
C LYS A 418 4.10 25.52 -9.47
N LEU A 419 3.85 24.23 -9.69
CA LEU A 419 3.56 23.28 -8.63
C LEU A 419 4.64 23.26 -7.54
N MET A 420 5.92 23.19 -7.94
CA MET A 420 7.04 23.10 -7.02
C MET A 420 7.35 24.37 -6.25
N GLN A 421 6.82 25.51 -6.71
CA GLN A 421 6.98 26.82 -6.06
C GLN A 421 5.77 27.22 -5.20
N MET A 422 4.70 26.41 -5.17
CA MET A 422 3.50 26.75 -4.41
C MET A 422 3.78 26.61 -2.90
N ALA A 423 3.70 27.75 -2.20
CA ALA A 423 3.83 27.79 -0.74
C ALA A 423 2.54 27.34 -0.04
N ASP A 424 1.37 27.68 -0.63
CA ASP A 424 0.04 27.41 -0.08
C ASP A 424 -0.80 26.54 -1.02
N TYR A 425 -1.92 26.06 -0.50
CA TYR A 425 -2.90 25.35 -1.32
C TYR A 425 -3.51 26.27 -2.38
N PRO A 426 -3.85 25.72 -3.56
CA PRO A 426 -4.58 26.47 -4.58
C PRO A 426 -6.01 26.75 -4.15
N GLU A 427 -6.74 27.52 -4.95
CA GLU A 427 -8.17 27.74 -4.74
C GLU A 427 -8.96 26.43 -4.61
N PRO A 428 -10.08 26.40 -3.86
CA PRO A 428 -10.76 25.14 -3.47
C PRO A 428 -11.08 24.18 -4.61
N LYS A 429 -11.44 24.71 -5.80
CA LYS A 429 -11.74 23.86 -6.97
C LYS A 429 -10.51 23.14 -7.54
N LEU A 430 -9.31 23.60 -7.28
CA LEU A 430 -8.05 23.06 -7.76
C LEU A 430 -7.32 22.19 -6.71
N VAL A 431 -7.85 22.06 -5.50
CA VAL A 431 -7.24 21.23 -4.43
C VAL A 431 -7.18 19.76 -4.85
N GLY A 432 -8.26 19.19 -5.41
CA GLY A 432 -8.25 17.81 -5.89
C GLY A 432 -7.22 17.53 -6.99
N PRO A 433 -7.18 18.33 -8.08
CA PRO A 433 -6.10 18.28 -9.07
C PRO A 433 -4.69 18.41 -8.49
N PHE A 434 -4.50 19.35 -7.54
CA PHE A 434 -3.24 19.55 -6.84
C PHE A 434 -2.77 18.28 -6.10
N TYR A 435 -3.63 17.67 -5.29
CA TYR A 435 -3.30 16.40 -4.61
C TYR A 435 -2.94 15.30 -5.60
N ALA A 436 -3.76 15.10 -6.63
CA ALA A 436 -3.53 14.07 -7.63
C ALA A 436 -2.19 14.24 -8.34
N GLN A 437 -1.85 15.46 -8.74
CA GLN A 437 -0.58 15.76 -9.40
C GLN A 437 0.61 15.67 -8.44
N SER A 438 0.49 16.16 -7.22
CA SER A 438 1.51 16.05 -6.18
C SER A 438 1.89 14.59 -5.93
N VAL A 439 0.90 13.73 -5.75
CA VAL A 439 1.11 12.27 -5.61
C VAL A 439 1.81 11.70 -6.82
N ALA A 440 1.37 12.04 -8.04
CA ALA A 440 1.94 11.50 -9.28
C ALA A 440 3.42 11.88 -9.48
N VAL A 441 3.75 13.14 -9.22
CA VAL A 441 5.13 13.64 -9.37
C VAL A 441 6.05 13.01 -8.31
N VAL A 442 5.61 12.95 -7.04
CA VAL A 442 6.41 12.31 -5.98
C VAL A 442 6.55 10.82 -6.22
N ASP A 443 5.49 10.11 -6.61
CA ASP A 443 5.52 8.67 -6.94
C ASP A 443 6.46 8.40 -8.13
N TYR A 444 6.40 9.23 -9.17
CA TYR A 444 7.28 9.13 -10.34
C TYR A 444 8.75 9.26 -9.94
N LEU A 445 9.13 10.35 -9.28
CA LEU A 445 10.52 10.60 -8.86
C LEU A 445 11.01 9.52 -7.87
N THR A 446 10.16 9.09 -6.96
CA THR A 446 10.48 8.02 -6.00
C THR A 446 10.70 6.68 -6.70
N ARG A 447 9.92 6.34 -7.74
CA ARG A 447 10.14 5.11 -8.53
C ARG A 447 11.42 5.14 -9.36
N LEU A 448 11.85 6.31 -9.80
CA LEU A 448 13.09 6.44 -10.59
C LEU A 448 14.34 6.12 -9.77
N LYS A 449 14.46 6.63 -8.55
CA LYS A 449 15.72 6.58 -7.78
C LYS A 449 15.54 6.21 -6.31
N GLY A 450 14.32 5.86 -5.89
CA GLY A 450 13.99 5.51 -4.52
C GLY A 450 13.64 6.70 -3.62
N PRO A 451 12.97 6.44 -2.48
CA PRO A 451 12.48 7.48 -1.58
C PRO A 451 13.59 8.27 -0.89
N THR A 452 14.73 7.66 -0.60
CA THR A 452 15.89 8.35 0.02
C THR A 452 16.49 9.38 -0.92
N THR A 453 16.68 9.04 -2.20
CA THR A 453 17.13 9.99 -3.22
C THR A 453 16.15 11.14 -3.37
N PHE A 454 14.84 10.88 -3.26
CA PHE A 454 13.83 11.93 -3.26
C PHE A 454 14.00 12.88 -2.07
N SER A 455 14.28 12.36 -0.88
CA SER A 455 14.51 13.20 0.31
C SER A 455 15.78 14.05 0.19
N GLU A 456 16.85 13.53 -0.39
CA GLU A 456 18.07 14.31 -0.67
C GLU A 456 17.82 15.37 -1.76
N PHE A 457 17.06 15.03 -2.80
CA PHE A 457 16.58 15.98 -3.78
C PHE A 457 15.77 17.11 -3.15
N MET A 458 14.88 16.81 -2.20
CA MET A 458 14.09 17.80 -1.47
C MET A 458 14.99 18.75 -0.66
N LYS A 459 15.96 18.21 0.08
CA LYS A 459 16.92 19.05 0.84
C LYS A 459 17.69 19.99 -0.05
N GLU A 460 18.23 19.51 -1.16
CA GLU A 460 18.94 20.31 -2.13
C GLU A 460 18.03 21.37 -2.77
N GLY A 461 16.80 20.94 -3.15
CA GLY A 461 15.82 21.82 -3.78
C GLY A 461 15.39 22.98 -2.89
N LEU A 462 15.27 22.77 -1.59
CA LEU A 462 15.00 23.81 -0.60
C LEU A 462 16.14 24.83 -0.49
N GLN A 463 17.39 24.42 -0.66
CA GLN A 463 18.57 25.29 -0.52
C GLN A 463 18.97 25.98 -1.82
N ALA A 464 19.00 25.24 -2.93
CA ALA A 464 19.58 25.67 -4.21
C ALA A 464 18.55 25.78 -5.35
N GLY A 465 17.26 25.45 -5.07
CA GLY A 465 16.20 25.40 -6.06
C GLY A 465 16.04 24.02 -6.70
N TYR A 466 14.80 23.72 -7.13
CA TYR A 466 14.46 22.37 -7.60
C TYR A 466 15.01 22.03 -8.99
N GLU A 467 15.19 22.98 -9.87
CA GLU A 467 15.72 22.68 -11.22
C GLU A 467 17.19 22.23 -11.21
N PRO A 468 18.11 22.87 -10.48
CA PRO A 468 19.45 22.33 -10.24
C PRO A 468 19.43 20.94 -9.57
N ALA A 469 18.54 20.78 -8.60
CA ALA A 469 18.39 19.47 -7.91
C ALA A 469 17.85 18.36 -8.83
N LEU A 470 16.90 18.67 -9.75
CA LEU A 470 16.43 17.73 -10.78
C LEU A 470 17.59 17.25 -11.68
N ARG A 471 18.45 18.18 -12.13
CA ARG A 471 19.64 17.83 -12.90
C ARG A 471 20.59 16.92 -12.14
N LYS A 472 20.87 17.27 -10.89
CA LYS A 472 21.82 16.54 -10.03
C LYS A 472 21.36 15.13 -9.70
N TYR A 473 20.12 14.96 -9.25
CA TYR A 473 19.64 13.68 -8.72
C TYR A 473 18.97 12.80 -9.77
N TYR A 474 18.32 13.39 -10.79
CA TYR A 474 17.50 12.66 -11.75
C TYR A 474 17.97 12.77 -13.20
N SER A 475 18.98 13.63 -13.49
CA SER A 475 19.40 13.95 -14.85
C SER A 475 18.30 14.59 -15.71
N ILE A 476 17.28 15.18 -15.07
CA ILE A 476 16.18 15.92 -15.70
C ILE A 476 16.62 17.38 -15.83
N GLN A 477 16.61 17.92 -17.05
CA GLN A 477 17.23 19.20 -17.35
C GLN A 477 16.39 20.42 -16.92
N SER A 478 15.05 20.29 -16.98
CA SER A 478 14.12 21.39 -16.72
C SER A 478 12.80 20.89 -16.12
N TYR A 479 12.00 21.83 -15.59
CA TYR A 479 10.62 21.54 -15.18
C TYR A 479 9.76 21.05 -16.36
N ALA A 480 9.99 21.58 -17.57
CA ALA A 480 9.26 21.16 -18.76
C ALA A 480 9.57 19.71 -19.13
N ASP A 481 10.82 19.28 -19.00
CA ASP A 481 11.18 17.86 -19.21
C ASP A 481 10.51 16.99 -18.17
N LEU A 482 10.46 17.42 -16.90
CA LEU A 482 9.76 16.68 -15.86
C LEU A 482 8.28 16.55 -16.18
N ASP A 483 7.60 17.62 -16.66
CA ASP A 483 6.20 17.59 -17.05
C ASP A 483 5.94 16.51 -18.11
N GLN A 484 6.78 16.41 -19.13
CA GLN A 484 6.65 15.40 -20.17
C GLN A 484 6.93 13.98 -19.63
N LEU A 485 7.97 13.81 -18.81
CA LEU A 485 8.42 12.51 -18.35
C LEU A 485 7.41 11.84 -17.41
N TRP A 486 6.93 12.53 -16.39
CA TRP A 486 5.97 11.94 -15.45
C TRP A 486 4.61 11.67 -16.13
N TRP A 487 4.18 12.57 -17.03
CA TRP A 487 2.95 12.38 -17.79
C TRP A 487 3.01 11.18 -18.73
N ASN A 488 4.11 11.02 -19.48
CA ASN A 488 4.33 9.87 -20.35
C ASN A 488 4.39 8.55 -19.56
N ALA A 489 5.01 8.55 -18.38
CA ALA A 489 5.05 7.38 -17.50
C ALA A 489 3.65 6.94 -17.02
N LEU A 490 2.71 7.88 -16.81
CA LEU A 490 1.31 7.56 -16.52
C LEU A 490 0.61 6.91 -17.70
N GLY A 491 0.84 7.42 -18.91
CA GLY A 491 0.24 6.88 -20.15
C GLY A 491 0.72 5.45 -20.45
N GLN A 492 1.98 5.14 -20.21
CA GLN A 492 2.53 3.80 -20.37
C GLN A 492 1.96 2.81 -19.32
N ASN A 493 1.79 3.25 -18.07
CA ASN A 493 1.18 2.42 -17.03
C ASN A 493 -0.30 2.12 -17.29
N THR A 494 -1.02 3.03 -17.97
CA THR A 494 -2.42 2.80 -18.38
C THR A 494 -2.53 1.87 -19.59
N GLN A 495 -1.49 1.76 -20.43
CA GLN A 495 -1.45 0.80 -21.53
C GLN A 495 -1.05 -0.61 -21.06
N VAL A 496 -0.13 -0.74 -20.13
CA VAL A 496 0.25 -2.04 -19.51
C VAL A 496 -0.90 -2.63 -18.69
N SER A 497 -1.79 -1.82 -18.15
CA SER A 497 -3.02 -2.29 -17.49
C SER A 497 -4.20 -2.52 -18.47
N ARG A 498 -4.02 -2.29 -19.78
CA ARG A 498 -5.01 -2.55 -20.83
C ARG A 498 -4.69 -3.75 -21.72
N ASN A 499 -3.50 -4.37 -21.55
CA ASN A 499 -3.10 -5.58 -22.28
C ASN A 499 -3.14 -6.82 -21.35
#